data_04d868a971778e6955ae1317d2e1a812
#
_entry.id   04d868a971778e6955ae1317d2e1a812
#
_cell.length_a   1.000
_cell.length_b   1.000
_cell.length_c   1.000
_cell.angle_alpha   90.00
_cell.angle_beta   90.00
_cell.angle_gamma   90.00
#
_symmetry.space_group_name_H-M   'P 1'
#
loop_
_entity.id
_entity.type
_entity.pdbx_description
1 polymer ?
#
loop_
_entity_poly.entity_id
_entity_poly.type
_entity_poly.pdbx_seq_one_letter_code
_entity_poly.pdbx_strand_id
1 'polypeptide(L)'
;ADGGYHLMGCMLSAASCNMWWMNDILSTDNYSLEQDGIDKLGENNVYFLPYLMGERSPHNNAMARAMFFGMSMDTTRKDMTQAVLEGVAFGLRDCLEVARDLGVTIDSSKICGGGAKSRLWRRIIASALNLRLEIVESEEGPGLGAAILAAVGCGEYPDVVTACDKLVKVVDVVEPEIELVEKYNKRYEKFKKLYPTVKALYEE
;
A
#
# COMPACT_ATOMS: atom_id res chain seq x y z
N ALA A 1 14.35 -19.41 4.72
CA ALA A 1 14.53 -20.80 4.30
C ALA A 1 16.02 -21.18 4.27
N ASP A 2 16.88 -20.23 3.98
CA ASP A 2 18.35 -20.39 3.85
C ASP A 2 19.15 -19.89 5.08
N GLY A 3 18.49 -19.65 6.21
CA GLY A 3 19.08 -19.06 7.42
C GLY A 3 19.15 -17.54 7.41
N GLY A 4 18.63 -16.89 6.38
CA GLY A 4 18.56 -15.44 6.28
C GLY A 4 17.48 -14.82 7.16
N TYR A 5 17.56 -13.48 7.33
CA TYR A 5 16.59 -12.66 8.04
C TYR A 5 15.81 -11.79 7.04
N HIS A 6 14.61 -11.37 7.42
CA HIS A 6 13.84 -10.38 6.67
C HIS A 6 13.29 -9.31 7.61
N LEU A 7 13.10 -8.11 7.08
CA LEU A 7 12.31 -7.05 7.71
C LEU A 7 10.86 -7.16 7.23
N MET A 8 9.92 -6.96 8.12
CA MET A 8 8.50 -6.97 7.78
C MET A 8 7.81 -5.74 8.35
N GLY A 9 7.36 -4.85 7.46
CA GLY A 9 6.34 -3.85 7.76
C GLY A 9 4.96 -4.47 7.60
N CYS A 10 4.11 -4.35 8.60
CA CYS A 10 2.77 -4.94 8.56
C CYS A 10 1.71 -3.88 8.77
N MET A 11 0.95 -3.62 7.74
CA MET A 11 -0.23 -2.77 7.73
C MET A 11 -1.47 -3.66 7.85
N LEU A 12 -2.34 -3.40 8.84
CA LEU A 12 -3.48 -4.29 9.13
C LEU A 12 -4.65 -4.12 8.16
N SER A 13 -4.80 -2.95 7.57
CA SER A 13 -5.95 -2.61 6.71
C SER A 13 -5.52 -1.99 5.38
N ALA A 14 -4.67 -2.67 4.61
CA ALA A 14 -4.19 -2.17 3.32
C ALA A 14 -5.29 -2.16 2.24
N ALA A 15 -5.33 -3.16 1.36
CA ALA A 15 -6.33 -3.25 0.30
C ALA A 15 -7.76 -3.42 0.84
N SER A 16 -7.91 -3.94 2.06
CA SER A 16 -9.21 -4.03 2.74
C SER A 16 -9.84 -2.67 3.04
N CYS A 17 -9.07 -1.59 3.16
CA CYS A 17 -9.64 -0.24 3.26
C CYS A 17 -10.43 0.13 2.00
N ASN A 18 -9.87 -0.14 0.81
CA ASN A 18 -10.57 0.13 -0.43
C ASN A 18 -11.77 -0.80 -0.62
N MET A 19 -11.66 -2.07 -0.22
CA MET A 19 -12.78 -3.01 -0.24
C MET A 19 -13.92 -2.55 0.67
N TRP A 20 -13.63 -2.18 1.91
CA TRP A 20 -14.59 -1.61 2.85
C TRP A 20 -15.24 -0.34 2.29
N TRP A 21 -14.44 0.59 1.74
CA TRP A 21 -14.94 1.82 1.14
C TRP A 21 -15.92 1.53 0.00
N MET A 22 -15.55 0.64 -0.92
CA MET A 22 -16.36 0.29 -2.07
C MET A 22 -17.64 -0.46 -1.68
N ASN A 23 -17.51 -1.54 -0.90
CA ASN A 23 -18.61 -2.46 -0.65
C ASN A 23 -19.54 -1.95 0.44
N ASP A 24 -18.98 -1.49 1.58
CA ASP A 24 -19.78 -1.19 2.76
C ASP A 24 -20.24 0.27 2.78
N ILE A 25 -19.43 1.20 2.27
CA ILE A 25 -19.79 2.63 2.27
C ILE A 25 -20.46 3.03 0.96
N LEU A 26 -19.90 2.66 -0.18
CA LEU A 26 -20.42 3.07 -1.49
C LEU A 26 -21.43 2.08 -2.08
N SER A 27 -21.53 0.88 -1.53
CA SER A 27 -22.42 -0.21 -1.97
C SER A 27 -22.24 -0.53 -3.47
N THR A 28 -20.98 -0.62 -3.93
CA THR A 28 -20.63 -0.95 -5.31
C THR A 28 -19.37 -1.81 -5.37
N ASP A 29 -19.30 -2.67 -6.37
CA ASP A 29 -18.14 -3.51 -6.70
C ASP A 29 -17.42 -3.04 -7.99
N ASN A 30 -17.89 -1.95 -8.59
CA ASN A 30 -17.29 -1.39 -9.82
C ASN A 30 -16.13 -0.44 -9.51
N TYR A 31 -14.99 -1.02 -9.13
CA TYR A 31 -13.76 -0.27 -8.81
C TYR A 31 -13.29 0.63 -9.96
N SER A 32 -13.42 0.17 -11.21
CA SER A 32 -12.98 0.93 -12.37
C SER A 32 -13.80 2.21 -12.55
N LEU A 33 -15.13 2.10 -12.46
CA LEU A 33 -16.02 3.25 -12.59
C LEU A 33 -15.81 4.25 -11.45
N GLU A 34 -15.60 3.77 -10.23
CA GLU A 34 -15.38 4.66 -9.08
C GLU A 34 -14.06 5.43 -9.18
N GLN A 35 -13.04 4.81 -9.78
CA GLN A 35 -11.73 5.43 -9.96
C GLN A 35 -11.63 6.26 -11.24
N ASP A 36 -12.59 6.15 -12.16
CA ASP A 36 -12.62 6.92 -13.41
C ASP A 36 -12.74 8.41 -13.13
N GLY A 37 -11.92 9.21 -13.84
CA GLY A 37 -11.88 10.66 -13.68
C GLY A 37 -11.25 11.15 -12.37
N ILE A 38 -10.53 10.30 -11.62
CA ILE A 38 -9.58 10.73 -10.59
C ILE A 38 -8.28 11.12 -11.29
N ASP A 39 -8.11 12.40 -11.59
CA ASP A 39 -7.01 12.94 -12.40
C ASP A 39 -6.08 13.91 -11.63
N LYS A 40 -6.56 14.50 -10.52
CA LYS A 40 -5.80 15.47 -9.72
C LYS A 40 -4.99 14.80 -8.59
N LEU A 41 -4.16 13.83 -8.97
CA LEU A 41 -3.33 13.11 -8.02
C LEU A 41 -2.36 14.06 -7.28
N GLY A 42 -2.24 13.86 -5.97
CA GLY A 42 -1.39 14.69 -5.11
C GLY A 42 -1.93 16.09 -4.81
N GLU A 43 -3.13 16.45 -5.26
CA GLU A 43 -3.77 17.75 -5.03
C GLU A 43 -5.00 17.69 -4.11
N ASN A 44 -5.36 16.50 -3.66
CA ASN A 44 -6.50 16.28 -2.79
C ASN A 44 -6.30 16.96 -1.41
N ASN A 45 -7.33 17.65 -0.91
CA ASN A 45 -7.28 18.25 0.44
C ASN A 45 -7.69 17.26 1.52
N VAL A 46 -8.35 16.16 1.15
CA VAL A 46 -8.80 15.12 2.07
C VAL A 46 -7.68 14.11 2.30
N TYR A 47 -7.55 13.68 3.54
CA TYR A 47 -6.65 12.63 4.00
C TYR A 47 -7.45 11.50 4.63
N PHE A 48 -6.94 10.30 4.56
CA PHE A 48 -7.51 9.14 5.22
C PHE A 48 -6.45 8.40 6.02
N LEU A 49 -6.66 8.24 7.33
CA LEU A 49 -5.88 7.31 8.15
C LEU A 49 -6.47 5.91 7.99
N PRO A 50 -5.71 4.93 7.46
CA PRO A 50 -6.28 3.64 7.06
C PRO A 50 -6.39 2.59 8.19
N TYR A 51 -6.56 3.00 9.43
CA TYR A 51 -6.42 2.13 10.61
C TYR A 51 -7.74 1.50 11.04
N LEU A 52 -8.50 0.89 10.10
CA LEU A 52 -9.82 0.29 10.37
C LEU A 52 -9.78 -0.80 11.46
N MET A 53 -8.69 -1.56 11.53
CA MET A 53 -8.50 -2.67 12.49
C MET A 53 -7.36 -2.41 13.47
N GLY A 54 -7.09 -1.15 13.80
CA GLY A 54 -5.87 -0.76 14.46
C GLY A 54 -4.70 -0.69 13.48
N GLU A 55 -3.48 -0.43 13.98
CA GLU A 55 -2.30 -0.44 13.13
C GLU A 55 -1.09 -1.05 13.85
N ARG A 56 -0.36 -1.92 13.12
CA ARG A 56 0.82 -2.59 13.64
C ARG A 56 2.07 -1.78 13.36
N SER A 57 2.46 -1.61 12.12
CA SER A 57 3.67 -0.86 11.75
C SER A 57 3.32 0.51 11.19
N PRO A 58 3.92 1.59 11.69
CA PRO A 58 4.93 1.67 12.77
C PRO A 58 4.32 1.88 14.16
N HIS A 59 3.03 2.04 14.29
CA HIS A 59 2.39 2.61 15.49
C HIS A 59 2.18 1.62 16.63
N ASN A 60 2.09 0.33 16.32
CA ASN A 60 1.79 -0.76 17.27
C ASN A 60 0.63 -0.42 18.23
N ASN A 61 -0.47 0.10 17.66
CA ASN A 61 -1.66 0.50 18.40
C ASN A 61 -2.91 -0.22 17.88
N ALA A 62 -3.39 -1.21 18.63
CA ALA A 62 -4.60 -1.97 18.31
C ALA A 62 -5.88 -1.14 18.44
N MET A 63 -5.82 -0.03 19.17
CA MET A 63 -6.97 0.86 19.41
C MET A 63 -7.09 1.97 18.35
N ALA A 64 -6.08 2.18 17.51
CA ALA A 64 -6.17 3.15 16.40
C ALA A 64 -7.38 2.86 15.52
N ARG A 65 -8.00 3.90 14.99
CA ARG A 65 -9.15 3.81 14.08
C ARG A 65 -8.96 4.69 12.87
N ALA A 66 -9.66 4.33 11.80
CA ALA A 66 -9.65 5.10 10.57
C ALA A 66 -10.30 6.47 10.76
N MET A 67 -9.81 7.45 10.00
CA MET A 67 -10.32 8.81 10.06
C MET A 67 -10.16 9.50 8.71
N PHE A 68 -11.19 10.24 8.29
CA PHE A 68 -11.07 11.24 7.24
C PHE A 68 -10.77 12.61 7.86
N PHE A 69 -9.85 13.35 7.25
CA PHE A 69 -9.45 14.69 7.69
C PHE A 69 -9.38 15.66 6.50
N GLY A 70 -9.83 16.90 6.70
CA GLY A 70 -9.69 17.98 5.71
C GLY A 70 -10.87 18.11 4.75
N MET A 71 -12.03 17.50 5.04
CA MET A 71 -13.26 17.68 4.25
C MET A 71 -13.79 19.09 4.36
N SER A 72 -14.40 19.57 3.26
CA SER A 72 -15.13 20.83 3.15
C SER A 72 -16.46 20.62 2.43
N MET A 73 -17.24 21.66 2.24
CA MET A 73 -18.50 21.61 1.45
C MET A 73 -18.28 21.22 0.00
N ASP A 74 -17.08 21.43 -0.53
CA ASP A 74 -16.70 21.10 -1.92
C ASP A 74 -16.16 19.69 -2.08
N THR A 75 -16.00 18.94 -0.98
CA THR A 75 -15.46 17.57 -1.00
C THR A 75 -16.42 16.65 -1.74
N THR A 76 -15.94 16.02 -2.78
CA THR A 76 -16.69 15.08 -3.58
C THR A 76 -16.45 13.62 -3.16
N ARG A 77 -17.32 12.73 -3.63
CA ARG A 77 -17.14 11.28 -3.49
C ARG A 77 -15.79 10.81 -4.08
N LYS A 78 -15.37 11.39 -5.22
CA LYS A 78 -14.07 11.06 -5.84
C LYS A 78 -12.88 11.49 -4.98
N ASP A 79 -12.97 12.65 -4.33
CA ASP A 79 -11.92 13.09 -3.39
C ASP A 79 -11.79 12.13 -2.21
N MET A 80 -12.90 11.59 -1.71
CA MET A 80 -12.88 10.60 -0.64
C MET A 80 -12.31 9.27 -1.10
N THR A 81 -12.70 8.78 -2.28
CA THR A 81 -12.14 7.56 -2.89
C THR A 81 -10.63 7.71 -3.10
N GLN A 82 -10.19 8.84 -3.66
CA GLN A 82 -8.77 9.16 -3.82
C GLN A 82 -8.04 9.18 -2.46
N ALA A 83 -8.65 9.78 -1.44
CA ALA A 83 -8.06 9.83 -0.09
C ALA A 83 -7.85 8.44 0.51
N VAL A 84 -8.78 7.49 0.28
CA VAL A 84 -8.63 6.09 0.72
C VAL A 84 -7.42 5.44 0.04
N LEU A 85 -7.28 5.59 -1.29
CA LEU A 85 -6.17 5.02 -2.05
C LEU A 85 -4.82 5.63 -1.63
N GLU A 86 -4.77 6.96 -1.47
CA GLU A 86 -3.58 7.70 -1.04
C GLU A 86 -3.22 7.40 0.43
N GLY A 87 -4.21 7.29 1.31
CA GLY A 87 -4.00 6.98 2.72
C GLY A 87 -3.33 5.63 2.93
N VAL A 88 -3.77 4.60 2.20
CA VAL A 88 -3.10 3.29 2.21
C VAL A 88 -1.67 3.39 1.67
N ALA A 89 -1.43 4.15 0.59
CA ALA A 89 -0.09 4.34 0.06
C ALA A 89 0.83 5.05 1.07
N PHE A 90 0.32 6.03 1.82
CA PHE A 90 1.08 6.69 2.88
C PHE A 90 1.36 5.77 4.08
N GLY A 91 0.41 4.91 4.47
CA GLY A 91 0.66 3.90 5.49
C GLY A 91 1.72 2.87 5.08
N LEU A 92 1.74 2.47 3.80
CA LEU A 92 2.82 1.66 3.24
C LEU A 92 4.16 2.42 3.27
N ARG A 93 4.13 3.73 2.99
CA ARG A 93 5.31 4.58 3.09
C ARG A 93 5.84 4.67 4.52
N ASP A 94 4.98 4.75 5.54
CA ASP A 94 5.41 4.72 6.94
C ASP A 94 6.23 3.45 7.24
N CYS A 95 5.79 2.29 6.74
CA CYS A 95 6.55 1.04 6.89
C CYS A 95 7.91 1.08 6.14
N LEU A 96 7.94 1.68 4.95
CA LEU A 96 9.14 1.80 4.12
C LEU A 96 10.16 2.76 4.75
N GLU A 97 9.70 3.90 5.29
CA GLU A 97 10.58 4.88 5.95
C GLU A 97 11.26 4.27 7.20
N VAL A 98 10.56 3.42 7.97
CA VAL A 98 11.20 2.67 9.07
C VAL A 98 12.36 1.79 8.56
N ALA A 99 12.20 1.11 7.43
CA ALA A 99 13.27 0.31 6.85
C ALA A 99 14.45 1.19 6.35
N ARG A 100 14.13 2.34 5.74
CA ARG A 100 15.14 3.32 5.30
C ARG A 100 15.92 3.92 6.46
N ASP A 101 15.26 4.24 7.56
CA ASP A 101 15.89 4.76 8.79
C ASP A 101 16.83 3.72 9.42
N LEU A 102 16.59 2.44 9.20
CA LEU A 102 17.48 1.35 9.58
C LEU A 102 18.63 1.12 8.58
N GLY A 103 18.76 1.97 7.55
CA GLY A 103 19.82 1.91 6.55
C GLY A 103 19.59 0.92 5.41
N VAL A 104 18.35 0.42 5.25
CA VAL A 104 18.02 -0.49 4.14
C VAL A 104 17.72 0.33 2.89
N THR A 105 18.46 0.09 1.83
CA THR A 105 18.19 0.68 0.51
C THR A 105 17.24 -0.22 -0.26
N ILE A 106 16.15 0.36 -0.75
CA ILE A 106 15.14 -0.34 -1.54
C ILE A 106 14.86 0.51 -2.78
N ASP A 107 15.23 0.00 -3.96
CA ASP A 107 15.08 0.70 -5.25
C ASP A 107 13.87 0.20 -6.05
N SER A 108 13.44 -1.03 -5.81
CA SER A 108 12.26 -1.62 -6.44
C SER A 108 11.54 -2.57 -5.49
N SER A 109 10.26 -2.82 -5.77
CA SER A 109 9.48 -3.82 -5.05
C SER A 109 8.52 -4.53 -5.98
N LYS A 110 8.27 -5.81 -5.72
CA LYS A 110 7.20 -6.55 -6.38
C LYS A 110 5.88 -6.27 -5.70
N ILE A 111 4.82 -6.07 -6.47
CA ILE A 111 3.46 -5.86 -5.97
C ILE A 111 2.53 -6.97 -6.50
N CYS A 112 1.72 -7.52 -5.60
CA CYS A 112 0.72 -8.54 -5.88
C CYS A 112 -0.57 -8.29 -5.08
N GLY A 113 -1.57 -9.13 -5.30
CA GLY A 113 -2.86 -9.06 -4.62
C GLY A 113 -3.85 -8.09 -5.28
N GLY A 114 -5.05 -7.97 -4.70
CA GLY A 114 -6.18 -7.24 -5.30
C GLY A 114 -5.89 -5.76 -5.60
N GLY A 115 -5.14 -5.07 -4.75
CA GLY A 115 -4.76 -3.67 -4.95
C GLY A 115 -3.87 -3.46 -6.18
N ALA A 116 -3.09 -4.48 -6.56
CA ALA A 116 -2.23 -4.42 -7.73
C ALA A 116 -2.99 -4.44 -9.07
N LYS A 117 -4.29 -4.74 -9.08
CA LYS A 117 -5.12 -4.73 -10.30
C LYS A 117 -5.42 -3.32 -10.80
N SER A 118 -5.51 -2.33 -9.91
CA SER A 118 -5.80 -0.95 -10.27
C SER A 118 -4.57 -0.23 -10.81
N ARG A 119 -4.62 0.20 -12.07
CA ARG A 119 -3.58 1.02 -12.69
C ARG A 119 -3.40 2.36 -11.96
N LEU A 120 -4.51 3.00 -11.57
CA LEU A 120 -4.49 4.23 -10.80
C LEU A 120 -3.76 4.03 -9.47
N TRP A 121 -4.11 2.98 -8.74
CA TRP A 121 -3.49 2.73 -7.43
C TRP A 121 -2.01 2.38 -7.51
N ARG A 122 -1.59 1.62 -8.53
CA ARG A 122 -0.16 1.38 -8.79
C ARG A 122 0.63 2.68 -8.99
N ARG A 123 0.09 3.65 -9.77
CA ARG A 123 0.69 4.98 -9.97
C ARG A 123 0.80 5.74 -8.65
N ILE A 124 -0.27 5.75 -7.85
CA ILE A 124 -0.31 6.37 -6.52
C ILE A 124 0.76 5.75 -5.62
N ILE A 125 0.81 4.42 -5.52
CA ILE A 125 1.76 3.71 -4.66
C ILE A 125 3.19 3.96 -5.12
N ALA A 126 3.51 3.77 -6.41
CA ALA A 126 4.84 4.00 -6.94
C ALA A 126 5.35 5.40 -6.62
N SER A 127 4.51 6.42 -6.84
CA SER A 127 4.89 7.82 -6.64
C SER A 127 4.90 8.23 -5.17
N ALA A 128 3.96 7.71 -4.35
CA ALA A 128 3.95 7.99 -2.91
C ALA A 128 5.17 7.39 -2.18
N LEU A 129 5.62 6.22 -2.60
CA LEU A 129 6.80 5.54 -2.06
C LEU A 129 8.11 6.00 -2.71
N ASN A 130 8.02 6.70 -3.86
CA ASN A 130 9.15 6.96 -4.75
C ASN A 130 9.93 5.68 -5.03
N LEU A 131 9.24 4.67 -5.58
CA LEU A 131 9.74 3.32 -5.74
C LEU A 131 9.21 2.70 -7.03
N ARG A 132 10.11 2.09 -7.80
CA ARG A 132 9.75 1.26 -8.95
C ARG A 132 8.95 0.05 -8.49
N LEU A 133 7.78 -0.17 -9.08
CA LEU A 133 6.93 -1.33 -8.81
C LEU A 133 6.96 -2.32 -9.97
N GLU A 134 7.25 -3.57 -9.65
CA GLU A 134 7.22 -4.70 -10.57
C GLU A 134 5.95 -5.50 -10.32
N ILE A 135 5.08 -5.56 -11.32
CA ILE A 135 3.82 -6.29 -11.23
C ILE A 135 4.08 -7.75 -11.60
N VAL A 136 3.80 -8.66 -10.70
CA VAL A 136 3.97 -10.09 -10.92
C VAL A 136 2.72 -10.72 -11.55
N GLU A 137 2.93 -11.75 -12.37
CA GLU A 137 1.85 -12.48 -13.05
C GLU A 137 0.87 -13.12 -12.06
N SER A 138 1.38 -13.65 -10.95
CA SER A 138 0.55 -14.32 -9.94
C SER A 138 -0.13 -13.32 -9.01
N GLU A 139 -1.44 -13.46 -8.85
CA GLU A 139 -2.23 -12.72 -7.87
C GLU A 139 -2.09 -13.31 -6.45
N GLU A 140 -1.70 -14.58 -6.36
CA GLU A 140 -1.62 -15.39 -5.13
C GLU A 140 -0.21 -15.31 -4.49
N GLY A 141 0.20 -14.11 -4.06
CA GLY A 141 1.54 -13.89 -3.52
C GLY A 141 1.95 -14.88 -2.42
N PRO A 142 1.22 -15.00 -1.29
CA PRO A 142 1.55 -15.96 -0.24
C PRO A 142 1.40 -17.42 -0.68
N GLY A 143 0.37 -17.74 -1.48
CA GLY A 143 0.14 -19.07 -2.03
C GLY A 143 1.27 -19.52 -2.96
N LEU A 144 1.71 -18.63 -3.88
CA LEU A 144 2.86 -18.88 -4.73
C LEU A 144 4.13 -19.09 -3.90
N GLY A 145 4.36 -18.27 -2.87
CA GLY A 145 5.51 -18.42 -1.98
C GLY A 145 5.53 -19.79 -1.29
N ALA A 146 4.40 -20.24 -0.77
CA ALA A 146 4.27 -21.57 -0.16
C ALA A 146 4.53 -22.70 -1.17
N ALA A 147 4.01 -22.57 -2.42
CA ALA A 147 4.26 -23.54 -3.48
C ALA A 147 5.74 -23.61 -3.89
N ILE A 148 6.42 -22.46 -3.96
CA ILE A 148 7.88 -22.40 -4.20
C ILE A 148 8.65 -23.13 -3.12
N LEU A 149 8.34 -22.89 -1.84
CA LEU A 149 8.99 -23.58 -0.72
C LEU A 149 8.74 -25.10 -0.77
N ALA A 150 7.53 -25.52 -1.10
CA ALA A 150 7.19 -26.93 -1.25
C ALA A 150 7.97 -27.59 -2.40
N ALA A 151 8.07 -26.91 -3.56
CA ALA A 151 8.80 -27.40 -4.73
C ALA A 151 10.31 -27.57 -4.43
N VAL A 152 10.91 -26.66 -3.67
CA VAL A 152 12.29 -26.82 -3.19
C VAL A 152 12.38 -27.96 -2.17
N GLY A 153 11.41 -28.06 -1.25
CA GLY A 153 11.41 -29.12 -0.24
C GLY A 153 11.28 -30.53 -0.79
N CYS A 154 10.59 -30.74 -1.92
CA CYS A 154 10.48 -32.02 -2.61
C CYS A 154 11.60 -32.26 -3.65
N GLY A 155 12.54 -31.31 -3.81
CA GLY A 155 13.70 -31.49 -4.69
C GLY A 155 13.47 -31.15 -6.17
N GLU A 156 12.33 -30.53 -6.52
CA GLU A 156 12.05 -30.05 -7.90
C GLU A 156 13.00 -28.90 -8.30
N TYR A 157 13.38 -28.07 -7.34
CA TYR A 157 14.39 -27.02 -7.48
C TYR A 157 15.47 -27.15 -6.43
N PRO A 158 16.75 -26.83 -6.77
CA PRO A 158 17.88 -26.98 -5.85
C PRO A 158 17.82 -26.00 -4.67
N ASP A 159 17.22 -24.82 -4.88
CA ASP A 159 17.13 -23.75 -3.89
C ASP A 159 15.99 -22.77 -4.22
N VAL A 160 15.66 -21.88 -3.27
CA VAL A 160 14.57 -20.92 -3.38
C VAL A 160 14.86 -19.87 -4.46
N VAL A 161 16.11 -19.43 -4.61
CA VAL A 161 16.49 -18.41 -5.59
C VAL A 161 16.22 -18.92 -6.99
N THR A 162 16.73 -20.11 -7.32
CA THR A 162 16.49 -20.77 -8.62
C THR A 162 15.01 -20.98 -8.91
N ALA A 163 14.22 -21.36 -7.90
CA ALA A 163 12.78 -21.52 -8.06
C ALA A 163 12.08 -20.16 -8.30
N CYS A 164 12.44 -19.13 -7.55
CA CYS A 164 11.90 -17.78 -7.74
C CYS A 164 12.21 -17.21 -9.12
N ASP A 165 13.43 -17.35 -9.61
CA ASP A 165 13.86 -16.85 -10.93
C ASP A 165 13.06 -17.49 -12.07
N LYS A 166 12.62 -18.74 -11.90
CA LYS A 166 11.82 -19.44 -12.90
C LYS A 166 10.32 -19.20 -12.78
N LEU A 167 9.81 -19.06 -11.56
CA LEU A 167 8.37 -19.08 -11.29
C LEU A 167 7.76 -17.69 -11.07
N VAL A 168 8.56 -16.72 -10.62
CA VAL A 168 8.09 -15.34 -10.40
C VAL A 168 8.33 -14.50 -11.64
N LYS A 169 7.30 -14.32 -12.46
CA LYS A 169 7.39 -13.54 -13.69
C LYS A 169 6.88 -12.12 -13.46
N VAL A 170 7.68 -11.13 -13.85
CA VAL A 170 7.27 -9.73 -13.91
C VAL A 170 6.60 -9.50 -15.26
N VAL A 171 5.36 -9.02 -15.27
CA VAL A 171 4.55 -8.79 -16.48
C VAL A 171 4.36 -7.32 -16.82
N ASP A 172 4.61 -6.42 -15.86
CA ASP A 172 4.49 -4.97 -16.06
C ASP A 172 5.36 -4.25 -15.04
N VAL A 173 5.71 -2.98 -15.32
CA VAL A 173 6.51 -2.12 -14.45
C VAL A 173 5.86 -0.75 -14.38
N VAL A 174 5.82 -0.18 -13.17
CA VAL A 174 5.36 1.19 -12.95
C VAL A 174 6.49 1.99 -12.29
N GLU A 175 6.99 2.99 -13.02
CA GLU A 175 7.97 3.93 -12.50
C GLU A 175 7.27 5.06 -11.72
N PRO A 176 7.90 5.61 -10.66
CA PRO A 176 7.40 6.79 -9.97
C PRO A 176 7.45 8.02 -10.90
N GLU A 177 6.36 8.80 -10.91
CA GLU A 177 6.28 10.05 -11.69
C GLU A 177 6.90 11.19 -10.86
N ILE A 178 7.99 11.81 -11.33
CA ILE A 178 8.78 12.79 -10.56
C ILE A 178 7.91 13.93 -10.01
N GLU A 179 7.08 14.53 -10.83
CA GLU A 179 6.18 15.62 -10.40
C GLU A 179 5.18 15.16 -9.32
N LEU A 180 4.69 13.93 -9.46
CA LEU A 180 3.76 13.35 -8.50
C LEU A 180 4.47 12.97 -7.18
N VAL A 181 5.71 12.50 -7.24
CA VAL A 181 6.57 12.26 -6.07
C VAL A 181 6.71 13.55 -5.24
N GLU A 182 6.99 14.69 -5.90
CA GLU A 182 7.12 15.97 -5.20
C GLU A 182 5.82 16.40 -4.51
N LYS A 183 4.67 16.21 -5.18
CA LYS A 183 3.34 16.48 -4.59
C LYS A 183 3.08 15.56 -3.39
N TYR A 184 3.35 14.25 -3.54
CA TYR A 184 3.15 13.29 -2.45
C TYR A 184 4.12 13.49 -1.29
N ASN A 185 5.34 13.92 -1.52
CA ASN A 185 6.26 14.28 -0.44
C ASN A 185 5.67 15.39 0.45
N LYS A 186 5.13 16.45 -0.15
CA LYS A 186 4.48 17.54 0.58
C LYS A 186 3.25 17.06 1.37
N ARG A 187 2.44 16.19 0.75
CA ARG A 187 1.24 15.63 1.38
C ARG A 187 1.58 14.68 2.53
N TYR A 188 2.61 13.87 2.34
CA TYR A 188 3.08 12.92 3.35
C TYR A 188 3.57 13.63 4.63
N GLU A 189 4.24 14.80 4.51
CA GLU A 189 4.63 15.61 5.68
C GLU A 189 3.44 16.04 6.54
N LYS A 190 2.26 16.21 5.94
CA LYS A 190 1.03 16.47 6.69
C LYS A 190 0.40 15.19 7.24
N PHE A 191 0.39 14.12 6.43
CA PHE A 191 -0.14 12.81 6.83
C PHE A 191 0.52 12.29 8.11
N LYS A 192 1.85 12.34 8.19
CA LYS A 192 2.63 11.91 9.38
C LYS A 192 2.22 12.59 10.70
N LYS A 193 1.65 13.79 10.63
CA LYS A 193 1.21 14.54 11.79
C LYS A 193 -0.18 14.14 12.29
N LEU A 194 -1.00 13.50 11.46
CA LEU A 194 -2.39 13.20 11.81
C LEU A 194 -2.49 12.20 12.97
N TYR A 195 -1.86 11.04 12.83
CA TYR A 195 -1.94 10.01 13.86
C TYR A 195 -1.41 10.48 15.22
N PRO A 196 -0.22 11.08 15.36
CA PRO A 196 0.25 11.58 16.64
C PRO A 196 -0.69 12.61 17.29
N THR A 197 -1.37 13.42 16.46
CA THR A 197 -2.31 14.44 16.94
C THR A 197 -3.58 13.82 17.54
N VAL A 198 -4.06 12.72 16.99
CA VAL A 198 -5.32 12.07 17.42
C VAL A 198 -5.09 10.85 18.31
N LYS A 199 -3.84 10.45 18.50
CA LYS A 199 -3.48 9.22 19.24
C LYS A 199 -4.12 9.17 20.64
N ALA A 200 -4.09 10.27 21.36
CA ALA A 200 -4.64 10.34 22.72
C ALA A 200 -6.15 10.01 22.78
N LEU A 201 -6.90 10.23 21.69
CA LEU A 201 -8.33 9.91 21.61
C LEU A 201 -8.61 8.40 21.52
N TYR A 202 -7.59 7.59 21.27
CA TYR A 202 -7.72 6.13 21.20
C TYR A 202 -7.27 5.42 22.48
N GLU A 203 -6.71 6.17 23.44
CA GLU A 203 -6.12 5.64 24.67
C GLU A 203 -7.04 5.85 25.89
N GLU A 204 -8.28 6.36 25.69
CA GLU A 204 -9.33 6.50 26.68
C GLU A 204 -10.17 5.18 26.76
#